data_9ed05d3488fece3de0782bbda27db7ac
#
_entry.id   9ed05d3488fece3de0782bbda27db7ac
#
_cell.length_a   1.000
_cell.length_b   1.000
_cell.length_c   1.000
_cell.angle_alpha   90.00
_cell.angle_beta   90.00
_cell.angle_gamma   90.00
#
_symmetry.space_group_name_H-M   'P 1'
#
loop_
_entity.id
_entity.type
_entity.pdbx_description
1 polymer ?
#
loop_
_entity_poly.entity_id
_entity_poly.type
_entity_poly.pdbx_seq_one_letter_code
_entity_poly.pdbx_strand_id
1 'polypeptide(L)'
;MAKTKAVEYGDSSISALKGADRVRKRPAVIFGSDGIDGCQHSVFEILSNSIDEAREGYGKKITVTRFSDGSIEVEDHGRGIPVDFNEKENEFNWKLVFCEMYAGGKYNNNEGESYEFSLGMNGLGLCSTQYSSEYMDVDIRRGGTRYTLHFEKGENVGGLKKEPYNKKDTGTKIRWKPDLEVFTDIDIQPEYFLDIMKRQAIVNAGVEFIFRNQNGKSFDTTTYCYVNGIEDHVAEVIGENGFTSVQHWTTEVKTRDRDDKPEYKCKIDVAVAFSNQTRLTEYYHNSSWLEHGGAPDKAVRTAFLYQIDNYLKTNNKYNKSESKIKFDDIEDCLVCVISSFSSVSSYENQTKKSVTNKGIQDAMTAFLKQSLEVYFIENPLEADKIAQQVLVNKRSRENAEKTRLNIKKKLSGSLDMTNRVAKFVDCRSKNAEERELFIVEGDSALGACKQARNPDFQAIMPIRGKILNCLKADYDKIFKSEIITDLLRVLGCGVEVKSKANKNLSEFDLNALRWNKVILCTDADVDGFQIRTLLLTMLYRLTPTLINEGKVFIAESPLYEITSKNDVYFAYDEAEKDKFIAQIGKEKFTIQRSKGLGENEPDMMNLTTMNPATRRLIKVMPTDAEK
;
A
#
# COMPACT_ATOMS: atom_id res chain seq x y z
N MET A 1 -18.52 -39.87 -15.07
CA MET A 1 -18.40 -38.75 -14.12
C MET A 1 -18.87 -39.25 -12.76
N ALA A 2 -17.95 -39.49 -11.84
CA ALA A 2 -18.27 -39.92 -10.49
C ALA A 2 -18.83 -38.73 -9.72
N LYS A 3 -20.08 -38.82 -9.23
CA LYS A 3 -20.67 -37.84 -8.31
C LYS A 3 -19.86 -37.85 -7.00
N THR A 4 -19.13 -36.80 -6.76
CA THR A 4 -18.56 -36.53 -5.45
C THR A 4 -19.72 -36.44 -4.46
N LYS A 5 -19.80 -37.37 -3.50
CA LYS A 5 -20.73 -37.28 -2.38
C LYS A 5 -20.43 -35.98 -1.62
N ALA A 6 -21.40 -35.10 -1.56
CA ALA A 6 -21.34 -33.94 -0.65
C ALA A 6 -21.16 -34.50 0.77
N VAL A 7 -20.07 -34.10 1.42
CA VAL A 7 -19.84 -34.41 2.83
C VAL A 7 -20.89 -33.65 3.62
N GLU A 8 -21.80 -34.35 4.29
CA GLU A 8 -22.86 -33.77 5.11
C GLU A 8 -22.21 -33.09 6.32
N TYR A 9 -22.45 -31.79 6.50
CA TYR A 9 -21.96 -31.03 7.64
C TYR A 9 -22.83 -31.32 8.85
N GLY A 10 -22.40 -32.27 9.68
CA GLY A 10 -23.08 -32.73 10.91
C GLY A 10 -22.14 -32.69 12.11
N ASP A 11 -22.64 -33.10 13.28
CA ASP A 11 -21.91 -33.08 14.56
C ASP A 11 -20.56 -33.80 14.50
N SER A 12 -20.45 -34.85 13.71
CA SER A 12 -19.21 -35.61 13.49
C SER A 12 -18.18 -34.88 12.60
N SER A 13 -18.55 -33.80 11.94
CA SER A 13 -17.64 -32.98 11.10
C SER A 13 -16.81 -31.97 11.89
N ILE A 14 -17.15 -31.76 13.17
CA ILE A 14 -16.44 -30.83 14.05
C ILE A 14 -15.32 -31.59 14.76
N SER A 15 -14.07 -31.15 14.56
CA SER A 15 -12.88 -31.69 15.23
C SER A 15 -11.98 -30.59 15.77
N ALA A 16 -11.41 -30.83 16.95
CA ALA A 16 -10.42 -29.93 17.55
C ALA A 16 -9.00 -30.32 17.11
N LEU A 17 -8.21 -29.35 16.69
CA LEU A 17 -6.78 -29.55 16.44
C LEU A 17 -6.06 -29.79 17.78
N LYS A 18 -5.16 -30.76 17.83
CA LYS A 18 -4.41 -31.16 19.03
C LYS A 18 -2.91 -31.14 18.75
N GLY A 19 -2.09 -30.93 19.81
CA GLY A 19 -0.62 -30.95 19.69
C GLY A 19 -0.10 -30.04 18.59
N ALA A 20 0.86 -30.54 17.83
CA ALA A 20 1.52 -29.81 16.75
C ALA A 20 0.56 -29.37 15.62
N ASP A 21 -0.53 -30.08 15.37
CA ASP A 21 -1.52 -29.72 14.35
C ASP A 21 -2.13 -28.33 14.55
N ARG A 22 -2.18 -27.82 15.79
CA ARG A 22 -2.65 -26.47 16.11
C ARG A 22 -1.86 -25.39 15.39
N VAL A 23 -0.56 -25.61 15.21
CA VAL A 23 0.36 -24.70 14.52
C VAL A 23 0.58 -25.12 13.08
N ARG A 24 0.87 -26.42 12.84
CA ARG A 24 1.21 -26.93 11.50
C ARG A 24 0.14 -26.68 10.45
N LYS A 25 -1.14 -26.78 10.84
CA LYS A 25 -2.30 -26.55 9.93
C LYS A 25 -2.74 -25.08 9.86
N ARG A 26 -2.29 -24.24 10.78
CA ARG A 26 -2.70 -22.82 10.89
C ARG A 26 -1.54 -21.91 11.32
N PRO A 27 -0.38 -21.95 10.66
CA PRO A 27 0.80 -21.17 11.06
C PRO A 27 0.55 -19.66 11.08
N ALA A 28 -0.25 -19.15 10.15
CA ALA A 28 -0.56 -17.73 10.05
C ALA A 28 -1.26 -17.16 11.30
N VAL A 29 -1.99 -17.97 12.07
CA VAL A 29 -2.64 -17.52 13.32
C VAL A 29 -1.60 -17.14 14.38
N ILE A 30 -0.48 -17.85 14.43
CA ILE A 30 0.59 -17.64 15.41
C ILE A 30 1.67 -16.68 14.86
N PHE A 31 2.13 -16.94 13.65
CA PHE A 31 3.26 -16.21 13.07
C PHE A 31 2.84 -15.04 12.16
N GLY A 32 1.54 -14.80 11.98
CA GLY A 32 1.00 -13.74 11.14
C GLY A 32 1.00 -14.05 9.63
N SER A 33 1.73 -15.07 9.19
CA SER A 33 1.85 -15.53 7.80
C SER A 33 2.29 -16.98 7.75
N ASP A 34 1.99 -17.68 6.67
CA ASP A 34 2.57 -19.00 6.31
C ASP A 34 3.70 -18.89 5.29
N GLY A 35 4.06 -17.67 4.88
CA GLY A 35 5.19 -17.37 4.01
C GLY A 35 6.48 -17.10 4.76
N ILE A 36 7.43 -16.47 4.05
CA ILE A 36 8.76 -16.13 4.59
C ILE A 36 8.67 -15.25 5.86
N ASP A 37 7.72 -14.31 5.92
CA ASP A 37 7.53 -13.42 7.09
C ASP A 37 7.17 -14.23 8.35
N GLY A 38 6.31 -15.25 8.22
CA GLY A 38 5.96 -16.15 9.32
C GLY A 38 7.16 -17.01 9.75
N CYS A 39 7.94 -17.51 8.80
CA CYS A 39 9.16 -18.24 9.07
C CYS A 39 10.20 -17.37 9.80
N GLN A 40 10.39 -16.12 9.36
CA GLN A 40 11.24 -15.14 10.03
C GLN A 40 10.77 -14.83 11.46
N HIS A 41 9.45 -14.74 11.67
CA HIS A 41 8.90 -14.52 13.01
C HIS A 41 9.23 -15.65 13.97
N SER A 42 9.30 -16.91 13.51
CA SER A 42 9.72 -18.04 14.33
C SER A 42 11.15 -17.89 14.87
N VAL A 43 12.05 -17.25 14.10
CA VAL A 43 13.42 -16.94 14.56
C VAL A 43 13.38 -15.94 15.72
N PHE A 44 12.56 -14.91 15.60
CA PHE A 44 12.42 -13.89 16.62
C PHE A 44 11.86 -14.47 17.93
N GLU A 45 10.94 -15.43 17.86
CA GLU A 45 10.37 -16.09 19.04
C GLU A 45 11.45 -16.85 19.85
N ILE A 46 12.40 -17.50 19.20
CA ILE A 46 13.53 -18.14 19.91
C ILE A 46 14.50 -17.09 20.44
N LEU A 47 14.89 -16.12 19.61
CA LEU A 47 15.81 -15.06 19.97
C LEU A 47 15.31 -14.23 21.16
N SER A 48 14.01 -13.96 21.23
CA SER A 48 13.39 -13.19 22.31
C SER A 48 13.60 -13.79 23.70
N ASN A 49 13.66 -15.10 23.81
CA ASN A 49 13.92 -15.76 25.10
C ASN A 49 15.37 -15.51 25.58
N SER A 50 16.32 -15.53 24.67
CA SER A 50 17.73 -15.22 24.97
C SER A 50 17.92 -13.75 25.34
N ILE A 51 17.17 -12.85 24.68
CA ILE A 51 17.15 -11.40 24.99
C ILE A 51 16.58 -11.17 26.39
N ASP A 52 15.48 -11.84 26.74
CA ASP A 52 14.87 -11.71 28.07
C ASP A 52 15.83 -12.13 29.18
N GLU A 53 16.61 -13.21 29.00
CA GLU A 53 17.67 -13.61 29.94
C GLU A 53 18.78 -12.56 30.07
N ALA A 54 19.24 -12.01 28.94
CA ALA A 54 20.27 -10.97 28.94
C ALA A 54 19.81 -9.69 29.65
N ARG A 55 18.54 -9.33 29.53
CA ARG A 55 17.91 -8.17 30.18
C ARG A 55 17.76 -8.36 31.69
N GLU A 56 17.53 -9.58 32.15
CA GLU A 56 17.56 -9.93 33.58
C GLU A 56 18.99 -9.93 34.16
N GLY A 57 19.98 -9.63 33.33
CA GLY A 57 21.39 -9.55 33.72
C GLY A 57 22.16 -10.89 33.60
N TYR A 58 21.56 -11.90 33.00
CA TYR A 58 22.16 -13.23 32.83
C TYR A 58 22.63 -13.45 31.39
N GLY A 59 23.95 -13.40 31.20
CA GLY A 59 24.56 -13.55 29.88
C GLY A 59 24.43 -12.28 29.01
N LYS A 60 25.56 -11.79 28.54
CA LYS A 60 25.61 -10.57 27.70
C LYS A 60 26.02 -10.86 26.26
N LYS A 61 25.95 -12.13 25.85
CA LYS A 61 26.37 -12.58 24.54
C LYS A 61 25.34 -13.54 23.97
N ILE A 62 24.81 -13.22 22.80
CA ILE A 62 23.86 -14.04 22.06
C ILE A 62 24.42 -14.30 20.67
N THR A 63 24.49 -15.56 20.29
CA THR A 63 24.99 -15.98 18.97
C THR A 63 23.86 -16.59 18.16
N VAL A 64 23.67 -16.12 16.94
CA VAL A 64 22.75 -16.70 15.97
C VAL A 64 23.55 -17.23 14.79
N THR A 65 23.36 -18.49 14.45
CA THR A 65 24.05 -19.13 13.32
C THR A 65 23.05 -19.58 12.27
N ARG A 66 23.24 -19.15 11.03
CA ARG A 66 22.52 -19.65 9.87
C ARG A 66 23.39 -20.69 9.16
N PHE A 67 22.88 -21.88 9.01
CA PHE A 67 23.57 -22.96 8.32
C PHE A 67 23.12 -23.07 6.86
N SER A 68 23.98 -23.63 6.01
CA SER A 68 23.71 -23.81 4.58
C SER A 68 22.61 -24.82 4.28
N ASP A 69 22.25 -25.69 5.24
CA ASP A 69 21.13 -26.64 5.14
C ASP A 69 19.76 -26.01 5.47
N GLY A 70 19.72 -24.69 5.73
CA GLY A 70 18.52 -23.95 6.12
C GLY A 70 18.19 -24.05 7.60
N SER A 71 18.97 -24.75 8.42
CA SER A 71 18.80 -24.74 9.87
C SER A 71 19.37 -23.47 10.49
N ILE A 72 18.84 -23.13 11.66
CA ILE A 72 19.20 -21.93 12.42
C ILE A 72 19.51 -22.36 13.85
N GLU A 73 20.52 -21.74 14.46
CA GLU A 73 20.88 -21.97 15.85
C GLU A 73 20.95 -20.67 16.63
N VAL A 74 20.35 -20.63 17.80
CA VAL A 74 20.47 -19.54 18.78
C VAL A 74 21.11 -20.07 20.04
N GLU A 75 22.18 -19.44 20.50
CA GLU A 75 22.90 -19.77 21.72
C GLU A 75 23.03 -18.54 22.63
N ASP A 76 22.62 -18.68 23.87
CA ASP A 76 22.83 -17.70 24.93
C ASP A 76 23.68 -18.28 26.09
N HIS A 77 24.10 -17.38 26.97
CA HIS A 77 24.84 -17.69 28.19
C HIS A 77 24.05 -17.28 29.45
N GLY A 78 22.70 -17.40 29.36
CA GLY A 78 21.80 -17.18 30.49
C GLY A 78 21.84 -18.29 31.52
N ARG A 79 20.80 -18.38 32.36
CA ARG A 79 20.71 -19.43 33.41
C ARG A 79 20.39 -20.82 32.88
N GLY A 80 19.98 -20.92 31.62
CA GLY A 80 19.43 -22.14 31.03
C GLY A 80 17.95 -22.34 31.37
N ILE A 81 17.14 -22.81 30.42
CA ILE A 81 15.72 -23.08 30.61
C ILE A 81 15.54 -24.18 31.66
N PRO A 82 14.68 -24.01 32.69
CA PRO A 82 14.34 -25.08 33.62
C PRO A 82 13.53 -26.17 32.91
N VAL A 83 13.95 -27.43 33.04
CA VAL A 83 13.36 -28.57 32.29
C VAL A 83 12.95 -29.73 33.20
N ASP A 84 13.31 -29.68 34.49
CA ASP A 84 12.98 -30.73 35.44
C ASP A 84 11.49 -30.78 35.83
N PHE A 85 11.13 -31.74 36.67
CA PHE A 85 9.76 -31.94 37.10
C PHE A 85 9.25 -30.75 37.92
N ASN A 86 8.05 -30.30 37.62
CA ASN A 86 7.37 -29.23 38.32
C ASN A 86 6.24 -29.83 39.21
N GLU A 87 6.44 -29.74 40.50
CA GLU A 87 5.46 -30.30 41.47
C GLU A 87 4.11 -29.58 41.44
N LYS A 88 4.08 -28.27 41.13
CA LYS A 88 2.84 -27.50 41.05
C LYS A 88 1.97 -27.91 39.86
N GLU A 89 2.59 -28.14 38.72
CA GLU A 89 1.89 -28.52 37.49
C GLU A 89 1.78 -30.05 37.33
N ASN A 90 2.46 -30.84 38.22
CA ASN A 90 2.56 -32.29 38.15
C ASN A 90 3.01 -32.83 36.79
N GLU A 91 3.90 -32.07 36.11
CA GLU A 91 4.46 -32.39 34.79
C GLU A 91 5.91 -31.90 34.71
N PHE A 92 6.66 -32.39 33.75
CA PHE A 92 8.00 -31.89 33.44
C PHE A 92 7.94 -30.51 32.76
N ASN A 93 8.77 -29.58 33.23
CA ASN A 93 8.85 -28.25 32.63
C ASN A 93 9.20 -28.27 31.12
N TRP A 94 10.02 -29.26 30.68
CA TRP A 94 10.32 -29.34 29.24
C TRP A 94 9.05 -29.64 28.41
N LYS A 95 8.10 -30.42 28.90
CA LYS A 95 6.83 -30.64 28.22
C LYS A 95 5.99 -29.36 28.19
N LEU A 96 5.91 -28.66 29.33
CA LEU A 96 5.19 -27.39 29.42
C LEU A 96 5.76 -26.35 28.44
N VAL A 97 7.09 -26.19 28.41
CA VAL A 97 7.74 -25.14 27.63
C VAL A 97 7.77 -25.44 26.11
N PHE A 98 7.99 -26.71 25.74
CA PHE A 98 8.18 -27.10 24.32
C PHE A 98 6.93 -27.73 23.68
N CYS A 99 5.98 -28.27 24.47
CA CYS A 99 4.86 -29.03 23.93
C CYS A 99 3.47 -28.48 24.32
N GLU A 100 3.41 -27.49 25.23
CA GLU A 100 2.14 -26.88 25.62
C GLU A 100 2.10 -25.41 25.25
N MET A 101 1.02 -25.03 24.58
CA MET A 101 0.75 -23.63 24.26
C MET A 101 0.18 -22.92 25.49
N TYR A 102 0.51 -21.66 25.68
CA TYR A 102 0.14 -20.86 26.84
C TYR A 102 0.75 -21.36 28.16
N ALA A 103 1.89 -22.02 28.11
CA ALA A 103 2.67 -22.40 29.29
C ALA A 103 3.96 -21.60 29.37
N GLY A 104 4.26 -21.02 30.52
CA GLY A 104 5.48 -20.21 30.70
C GLY A 104 5.60 -19.61 32.09
N GLY A 105 6.78 -19.14 32.45
CA GLY A 105 7.08 -18.56 33.77
C GLY A 105 7.03 -17.03 33.84
N LYS A 106 6.44 -16.34 32.82
CA LYS A 106 6.52 -14.89 32.67
C LYS A 106 5.16 -14.17 32.79
N TYR A 107 4.17 -14.79 33.44
CA TYR A 107 2.80 -14.27 33.51
C TYR A 107 2.56 -13.18 34.58
N ASN A 108 3.33 -13.19 35.68
CA ASN A 108 3.15 -12.28 36.82
C ASN A 108 4.12 -11.09 36.80
N ASN A 109 4.37 -10.52 35.63
CA ASN A 109 5.37 -9.48 35.42
C ASN A 109 5.00 -8.09 35.99
N ASN A 110 3.73 -7.85 36.36
CA ASN A 110 3.30 -6.55 36.93
C ASN A 110 3.46 -6.48 38.46
N GLU A 111 3.86 -7.54 39.14
CA GLU A 111 3.99 -7.62 40.61
C GLU A 111 5.43 -7.37 41.09
N GLY A 112 6.35 -6.95 40.19
CA GLY A 112 7.75 -6.62 40.52
C GLY A 112 8.66 -7.85 40.69
N GLU A 113 8.25 -8.99 40.15
CA GLU A 113 9.06 -10.21 40.05
C GLU A 113 9.95 -10.20 38.80
N SER A 114 10.74 -11.27 38.60
CA SER A 114 11.57 -11.45 37.42
C SER A 114 10.78 -11.30 36.10
N TYR A 115 11.44 -10.82 35.06
CA TYR A 115 10.87 -10.61 33.72
C TYR A 115 9.80 -9.51 33.64
N GLU A 116 9.93 -8.44 34.43
CA GLU A 116 8.99 -7.32 34.46
C GLU A 116 8.67 -6.74 33.05
N PHE A 117 9.65 -6.76 32.14
CA PHE A 117 9.53 -6.22 30.79
C PHE A 117 9.80 -7.27 29.70
N SER A 118 9.28 -8.47 29.85
CA SER A 118 9.55 -9.60 28.96
C SER A 118 8.95 -9.42 27.56
N LEU A 119 9.68 -9.92 26.53
CA LEU A 119 9.19 -10.10 25.17
C LEU A 119 8.25 -11.30 25.04
N GLY A 120 8.59 -12.41 25.67
CA GLY A 120 7.90 -13.70 25.56
C GLY A 120 6.79 -13.90 26.58
N MET A 121 5.79 -13.03 26.64
CA MET A 121 4.73 -13.08 27.66
C MET A 121 3.63 -14.11 27.41
N ASN A 122 3.41 -14.56 26.19
CA ASN A 122 2.24 -15.36 25.84
C ASN A 122 2.44 -16.87 26.00
N GLY A 123 3.65 -17.35 26.28
CA GLY A 123 3.94 -18.78 26.39
C GLY A 123 3.66 -19.56 25.10
N LEU A 124 3.84 -18.93 23.95
CA LEU A 124 3.53 -19.50 22.63
C LEU A 124 4.77 -19.76 21.78
N GLY A 125 5.76 -18.85 21.83
CA GLY A 125 6.81 -18.75 20.81
C GLY A 125 7.66 -20.00 20.68
N LEU A 126 8.18 -20.53 21.81
CA LEU A 126 9.07 -21.68 21.79
C LEU A 126 8.33 -22.96 21.35
N CYS A 127 7.17 -23.23 21.92
CA CYS A 127 6.33 -24.35 21.55
C CYS A 127 5.90 -24.29 20.08
N SER A 128 5.48 -23.11 19.61
CA SER A 128 5.03 -22.93 18.22
C SER A 128 6.17 -23.09 17.22
N THR A 129 7.37 -22.60 17.53
CA THR A 129 8.55 -22.78 16.68
C THR A 129 8.95 -24.24 16.62
N GLN A 130 8.92 -24.95 17.76
CA GLN A 130 9.16 -26.38 17.82
C GLN A 130 8.15 -27.15 16.94
N TYR A 131 6.85 -26.84 17.05
CA TYR A 131 5.80 -27.48 16.27
C TYR A 131 5.89 -27.20 14.75
N SER A 132 6.41 -26.05 14.34
CA SER A 132 6.57 -25.66 12.94
C SER A 132 7.88 -26.09 12.31
N SER A 133 8.72 -26.84 13.03
CA SER A 133 10.04 -27.26 12.59
C SER A 133 10.03 -28.69 12.04
N GLU A 134 10.91 -28.95 11.07
CA GLU A 134 11.25 -30.30 10.61
C GLU A 134 11.91 -31.09 11.76
N TYR A 135 12.87 -30.45 12.42
CA TYR A 135 13.45 -30.93 13.67
C TYR A 135 13.89 -29.76 14.57
N MET A 136 14.03 -30.05 15.88
CA MET A 136 14.60 -29.14 16.87
C MET A 136 15.48 -29.89 17.84
N ASP A 137 16.73 -29.46 17.98
CA ASP A 137 17.69 -29.90 18.97
C ASP A 137 17.86 -28.85 20.06
N VAL A 138 17.77 -29.25 21.29
CA VAL A 138 17.89 -28.38 22.47
C VAL A 138 19.03 -28.88 23.34
N ASP A 139 19.93 -27.98 23.73
CA ASP A 139 21.05 -28.21 24.64
C ASP A 139 21.05 -27.15 25.73
N ILE A 140 20.84 -27.54 26.95
CA ILE A 140 20.70 -26.65 28.11
C ILE A 140 21.77 -26.99 29.14
N ARG A 141 22.51 -26.00 29.58
CA ARG A 141 23.53 -26.10 30.62
C ARG A 141 23.06 -25.34 31.85
N ARG A 142 22.68 -26.09 32.92
CA ARG A 142 22.10 -25.49 34.11
C ARG A 142 22.46 -26.32 35.36
N GLY A 143 22.91 -25.66 36.42
CA GLY A 143 23.09 -26.30 37.74
C GLY A 143 24.08 -27.47 37.71
N GLY A 144 25.15 -27.40 36.88
CA GLY A 144 26.14 -28.52 36.77
C GLY A 144 25.62 -29.72 35.99
N THR A 145 24.53 -29.58 35.29
CA THR A 145 23.93 -30.63 34.44
C THR A 145 23.70 -30.08 33.02
N ARG A 146 24.02 -30.91 32.02
CA ARG A 146 23.64 -30.70 30.65
C ARG A 146 22.43 -31.51 30.29
N TYR A 147 21.42 -30.85 29.76
CA TYR A 147 20.15 -31.46 29.35
C TYR A 147 20.05 -31.40 27.84
N THR A 148 19.63 -32.48 27.19
CA THR A 148 19.39 -32.51 25.76
C THR A 148 18.02 -33.07 25.42
N LEU A 149 17.37 -32.45 24.40
CA LEU A 149 16.09 -32.88 23.84
C LEU A 149 16.19 -32.87 22.33
N HIS A 150 15.46 -33.79 21.71
CA HIS A 150 15.31 -33.83 20.25
C HIS A 150 13.82 -33.95 19.88
N PHE A 151 13.40 -33.16 18.90
CA PHE A 151 12.03 -33.16 18.39
C PHE A 151 12.06 -33.32 16.87
N GLU A 152 11.11 -34.09 16.33
CA GLU A 152 10.87 -34.25 14.89
C GLU A 152 9.39 -33.95 14.62
N LYS A 153 9.13 -32.98 13.73
CA LYS A 153 7.77 -32.56 13.31
C LYS A 153 6.78 -32.35 14.46
N GLY A 154 7.27 -31.83 15.58
CA GLY A 154 6.44 -31.53 16.74
C GLY A 154 6.42 -32.63 17.82
N GLU A 155 6.97 -33.78 17.56
CA GLU A 155 6.99 -34.90 18.50
C GLU A 155 8.37 -35.07 19.16
N ASN A 156 8.40 -35.32 20.46
CA ASN A 156 9.66 -35.59 21.15
C ASN A 156 10.18 -36.99 20.84
N VAL A 157 11.44 -37.08 20.50
CA VAL A 157 12.13 -38.35 20.23
C VAL A 157 13.20 -38.61 21.29
N GLY A 158 13.09 -39.67 22.02
CA GLY A 158 14.09 -40.17 22.98
C GLY A 158 14.04 -39.54 24.36
N GLY A 159 13.08 -38.67 24.67
CA GLY A 159 12.89 -38.06 26.00
C GLY A 159 14.00 -37.12 26.42
N LEU A 160 13.97 -36.63 27.65
CA LEU A 160 14.97 -35.77 28.26
C LEU A 160 16.19 -36.60 28.65
N LYS A 161 17.37 -36.25 28.10
CA LYS A 161 18.67 -36.81 28.47
C LYS A 161 19.38 -35.87 29.42
N LYS A 162 20.06 -36.44 30.45
CA LYS A 162 20.80 -35.68 31.46
C LYS A 162 22.20 -36.25 31.59
N GLU A 163 23.19 -35.38 31.63
CA GLU A 163 24.59 -35.75 31.88
C GLU A 163 25.26 -34.73 32.79
N PRO A 164 26.21 -35.14 33.64
CA PRO A 164 27.01 -34.20 34.44
C PRO A 164 27.78 -33.23 33.55
N TYR A 165 27.78 -31.94 33.94
CA TYR A 165 28.47 -30.88 33.22
C TYR A 165 29.47 -30.16 34.14
N ASN A 166 30.74 -30.39 33.95
CA ASN A 166 31.78 -29.94 34.86
C ASN A 166 32.30 -28.51 34.55
N LYS A 167 31.82 -27.87 33.49
CA LYS A 167 32.16 -26.47 33.19
C LYS A 167 31.22 -25.52 33.97
N LYS A 168 31.69 -24.31 34.21
CA LYS A 168 30.95 -23.29 34.97
C LYS A 168 29.97 -22.49 34.10
N ASP A 169 30.04 -22.60 32.78
CA ASP A 169 29.17 -21.90 31.88
C ASP A 169 27.76 -22.48 31.91
N THR A 170 26.77 -21.58 31.83
CA THR A 170 25.36 -21.90 31.73
C THR A 170 24.80 -21.34 30.43
N GLY A 171 23.61 -21.73 30.05
CA GLY A 171 22.93 -21.18 28.88
C GLY A 171 22.02 -22.17 28.17
N THR A 172 21.39 -21.68 27.13
CA THR A 172 20.53 -22.46 26.25
C THR A 172 21.02 -22.35 24.82
N LYS A 173 21.06 -23.48 24.13
CA LYS A 173 21.34 -23.54 22.70
C LYS A 173 20.23 -24.35 22.02
N ILE A 174 19.57 -23.74 21.03
CA ILE A 174 18.49 -24.34 20.27
C ILE A 174 18.85 -24.25 18.79
N ARG A 175 18.89 -25.42 18.11
CA ARG A 175 19.05 -25.51 16.67
C ARG A 175 17.79 -26.15 16.09
N TRP A 176 17.22 -25.51 15.08
CA TRP A 176 16.03 -26.02 14.41
C TRP A 176 16.10 -25.76 12.91
N LYS A 177 15.32 -26.52 12.16
CA LYS A 177 15.10 -26.28 10.76
C LYS A 177 13.61 -26.05 10.54
N PRO A 178 13.18 -24.89 10.04
CA PRO A 178 11.79 -24.65 9.66
C PRO A 178 11.31 -25.69 8.64
N ASP A 179 10.03 -26.06 8.70
CA ASP A 179 9.47 -27.12 7.87
C ASP A 179 8.71 -26.56 6.66
N LEU A 180 9.08 -26.99 5.44
CA LEU A 180 8.37 -26.67 4.20
C LEU A 180 6.94 -27.25 4.13
N GLU A 181 6.58 -28.19 4.99
CA GLU A 181 5.19 -28.63 5.14
C GLU A 181 4.33 -27.61 5.90
N VAL A 182 4.96 -26.64 6.57
CA VAL A 182 4.30 -25.60 7.37
C VAL A 182 4.40 -24.24 6.73
N PHE A 183 5.61 -23.86 6.28
CA PHE A 183 5.86 -22.59 5.63
C PHE A 183 6.04 -22.80 4.12
N THR A 184 5.52 -21.87 3.33
CA THR A 184 5.65 -21.90 1.86
C THR A 184 7.06 -21.53 1.39
N ASP A 185 7.83 -20.84 2.24
CA ASP A 185 9.22 -20.47 2.02
C ASP A 185 9.97 -20.47 3.36
N ILE A 186 11.14 -21.09 3.40
CA ILE A 186 12.02 -21.18 4.57
C ILE A 186 13.43 -20.62 4.32
N ASP A 187 13.68 -20.08 3.13
CA ASP A 187 15.01 -19.55 2.77
C ASP A 187 15.20 -18.13 3.28
N ILE A 188 15.39 -18.00 4.59
CA ILE A 188 15.65 -16.72 5.24
C ILE A 188 17.04 -16.22 4.83
N GLN A 189 17.06 -15.06 4.18
CA GLN A 189 18.30 -14.46 3.69
C GLN A 189 19.15 -13.87 4.83
N PRO A 190 20.48 -13.81 4.69
CA PRO A 190 21.40 -13.28 5.72
C PRO A 190 21.06 -11.85 6.16
N GLU A 191 20.53 -11.02 5.25
CA GLU A 191 20.16 -9.63 5.48
C GLU A 191 19.12 -9.49 6.59
N TYR A 192 18.19 -10.43 6.70
CA TYR A 192 17.20 -10.46 7.77
C TYR A 192 17.88 -10.59 9.15
N PHE A 193 18.85 -11.50 9.26
CA PHE A 193 19.58 -11.70 10.53
C PHE A 193 20.43 -10.49 10.88
N LEU A 194 21.08 -9.89 9.90
CA LEU A 194 21.89 -8.68 10.10
C LEU A 194 21.01 -7.53 10.60
N ASP A 195 19.84 -7.33 10.00
CA ASP A 195 18.90 -6.26 10.41
C ASP A 195 18.36 -6.51 11.82
N ILE A 196 17.83 -7.71 12.10
CA ILE A 196 17.24 -8.00 13.41
C ILE A 196 18.27 -7.97 14.54
N MET A 197 19.48 -8.49 14.31
CA MET A 197 20.55 -8.50 15.30
C MET A 197 21.04 -7.08 15.61
N LYS A 198 21.18 -6.24 14.58
CA LYS A 198 21.52 -4.82 14.75
C LYS A 198 20.43 -4.10 15.55
N ARG A 199 19.16 -4.28 15.21
CA ARG A 199 18.02 -3.67 15.94
C ARG A 199 18.00 -4.10 17.40
N GLN A 200 18.22 -5.37 17.68
CA GLN A 200 18.25 -5.88 19.06
C GLN A 200 19.47 -5.35 19.84
N ALA A 201 20.62 -5.21 19.21
CA ALA A 201 21.80 -4.62 19.85
C ALA A 201 21.57 -3.14 20.24
N ILE A 202 20.89 -2.38 19.41
CA ILE A 202 20.55 -0.97 19.64
C ILE A 202 19.70 -0.79 20.90
N VAL A 203 18.71 -1.65 21.15
CA VAL A 203 17.74 -1.50 22.25
C VAL A 203 18.07 -2.32 23.49
N ASN A 204 19.12 -3.14 23.43
CA ASN A 204 19.64 -3.91 24.56
C ASN A 204 21.10 -3.52 24.83
N ALA A 205 21.29 -2.33 25.41
CA ALA A 205 22.58 -1.71 25.65
C ALA A 205 23.58 -2.66 26.32
N GLY A 206 24.77 -2.79 25.76
CA GLY A 206 25.85 -3.61 26.29
C GLY A 206 25.71 -5.11 26.07
N VAL A 207 24.66 -5.57 25.37
CA VAL A 207 24.54 -6.96 24.93
C VAL A 207 25.20 -7.14 23.58
N GLU A 208 26.05 -8.16 23.47
CA GLU A 208 26.78 -8.51 22.25
C GLU A 208 25.96 -9.51 21.44
N PHE A 209 25.61 -9.14 20.21
CA PHE A 209 24.90 -9.97 19.25
C PHE A 209 25.84 -10.39 18.13
N ILE A 210 26.02 -11.70 17.97
CA ILE A 210 26.94 -12.30 16.99
C ILE A 210 26.13 -13.08 15.99
N PHE A 211 26.20 -12.67 14.73
CA PHE A 211 25.63 -13.41 13.61
C PHE A 211 26.73 -14.19 12.88
N ARG A 212 26.50 -15.49 12.68
CA ARG A 212 27.38 -16.39 11.94
C ARG A 212 26.63 -16.98 10.76
N ASN A 213 27.05 -16.65 9.55
CA ASN A 213 26.48 -17.20 8.33
C ASN A 213 27.42 -18.24 7.73
N GLN A 214 26.97 -19.48 7.58
CA GLN A 214 27.78 -20.54 6.98
C GLN A 214 27.95 -20.29 5.47
N ASN A 215 29.22 -20.27 5.04
CA ASN A 215 29.64 -20.17 3.65
C ASN A 215 30.58 -21.33 3.34
N GLY A 216 30.02 -22.42 2.79
CA GLY A 216 30.75 -23.67 2.60
C GLY A 216 31.24 -24.28 3.93
N LYS A 217 32.54 -24.34 4.17
CA LYS A 217 33.13 -24.85 5.41
C LYS A 217 33.48 -23.78 6.43
N SER A 218 33.37 -22.51 6.06
CA SER A 218 33.68 -21.34 6.91
C SER A 218 32.41 -20.64 7.38
N PHE A 219 32.58 -19.68 8.29
CA PHE A 219 31.49 -18.82 8.78
C PHE A 219 31.89 -17.36 8.64
N ASP A 220 31.07 -16.59 7.96
CA ASP A 220 31.16 -15.14 7.96
C ASP A 220 30.50 -14.63 9.24
N THR A 221 31.26 -13.86 10.04
CA THR A 221 30.81 -13.43 11.37
C THR A 221 30.68 -11.91 11.44
N THR A 222 29.53 -11.43 11.89
CA THR A 222 29.25 -10.02 12.14
C THR A 222 28.82 -9.84 13.60
N THR A 223 29.38 -8.84 14.28
CA THR A 223 29.09 -8.56 15.68
C THR A 223 28.51 -7.15 15.84
N TYR A 224 27.45 -7.03 16.60
CA TYR A 224 26.83 -5.77 16.99
C TYR A 224 26.83 -5.62 18.50
N CYS A 225 27.31 -4.49 19.00
CA CYS A 225 27.25 -4.12 20.41
C CYS A 225 27.18 -2.59 20.52
N TYR A 226 26.11 -2.07 21.10
CA TYR A 226 25.91 -0.64 21.38
C TYR A 226 25.98 -0.44 22.90
N VAL A 227 27.10 0.08 23.40
CA VAL A 227 27.32 0.19 24.84
C VAL A 227 26.32 1.15 25.49
N ASN A 228 26.03 2.27 24.84
CA ASN A 228 25.04 3.26 25.28
C ASN A 228 23.70 3.10 24.52
N GLY A 229 23.47 1.96 23.87
CA GLY A 229 22.21 1.63 23.23
C GLY A 229 21.79 2.61 22.14
N ILE A 230 20.58 3.15 22.28
CA ILE A 230 19.98 4.05 21.26
C ILE A 230 20.74 5.36 21.06
N GLU A 231 21.44 5.85 22.08
CA GLU A 231 22.28 7.06 21.98
C GLU A 231 23.42 6.86 20.99
N ASP A 232 24.16 5.73 21.09
CA ASP A 232 25.24 5.38 20.16
C ASP A 232 24.70 5.20 18.74
N HIS A 233 23.51 4.64 18.59
CA HIS A 233 22.88 4.47 17.28
C HIS A 233 22.50 5.81 16.64
N VAL A 234 21.90 6.74 17.38
CA VAL A 234 21.61 8.08 16.87
C VAL A 234 22.89 8.80 16.48
N ALA A 235 23.95 8.70 17.31
CA ALA A 235 25.25 9.27 16.98
C ALA A 235 25.86 8.68 15.69
N GLU A 236 25.75 7.35 15.50
CA GLU A 236 26.16 6.66 14.26
C GLU A 236 25.39 7.20 13.04
N VAL A 237 24.07 7.34 13.16
CA VAL A 237 23.18 7.77 12.07
C VAL A 237 23.43 9.19 11.62
N ILE A 238 23.61 10.13 12.57
CA ILE A 238 23.88 11.53 12.22
C ILE A 238 25.30 11.76 11.74
N GLY A 239 26.28 10.98 12.24
CA GLY A 239 27.69 11.16 11.94
C GLY A 239 28.12 12.62 12.09
N GLU A 240 28.74 13.18 11.04
CA GLU A 240 29.15 14.59 11.00
C GLU A 240 28.05 15.54 10.49
N ASN A 241 26.90 15.00 10.09
CA ASN A 241 25.82 15.77 9.46
C ASN A 241 24.78 16.33 10.45
N GLY A 242 24.95 16.07 11.74
CA GLY A 242 24.12 16.63 12.80
C GLY A 242 24.41 18.11 13.02
N PHE A 243 23.37 18.95 13.09
CA PHE A 243 23.54 20.35 13.47
C PHE A 243 23.20 20.61 14.94
N THR A 244 22.81 19.58 15.68
CA THR A 244 22.66 19.56 17.13
C THR A 244 23.46 18.44 17.75
N SER A 245 23.71 18.52 19.06
CA SER A 245 24.20 17.41 19.87
C SER A 245 23.14 16.31 20.00
N VAL A 246 23.56 15.07 20.25
CA VAL A 246 22.63 13.99 20.62
C VAL A 246 22.14 14.24 22.04
N GLN A 247 20.84 14.28 22.21
CA GLN A 247 20.18 14.33 23.50
C GLN A 247 19.70 12.93 23.88
N HIS A 248 19.93 12.53 25.12
CA HIS A 248 19.48 11.26 25.67
C HIS A 248 18.65 11.54 26.93
N TRP A 249 17.37 11.13 26.91
CA TRP A 249 16.43 11.32 28.00
C TRP A 249 15.85 10.00 28.42
N THR A 250 15.78 9.78 29.72
CA THR A 250 15.18 8.56 30.27
C THR A 250 14.28 8.89 31.46
N THR A 251 13.19 8.15 31.58
CA THR A 251 12.27 8.23 32.72
C THR A 251 11.62 6.89 33.00
N GLU A 252 11.15 6.74 34.23
CA GLU A 252 10.29 5.63 34.64
C GLU A 252 9.07 6.22 35.35
N VAL A 253 7.88 5.92 34.85
CA VAL A 253 6.63 6.45 35.37
C VAL A 253 5.61 5.33 35.57
N LYS A 254 4.63 5.56 36.45
CA LYS A 254 3.43 4.74 36.54
C LYS A 254 2.32 5.36 35.70
N THR A 255 1.66 4.56 34.91
CA THR A 255 0.56 4.99 34.05
C THR A 255 -0.55 3.94 34.01
N ARG A 256 -1.69 4.29 33.44
CA ARG A 256 -2.84 3.39 33.21
C ARG A 256 -3.53 3.74 31.91
N ASP A 257 -4.16 2.77 31.27
CA ASP A 257 -4.89 2.99 30.03
C ASP A 257 -6.27 3.64 30.22
N ARG A 258 -6.90 3.40 31.38
CA ARG A 258 -8.16 4.00 31.80
C ARG A 258 -8.20 4.09 33.34
N ASP A 259 -9.07 4.93 33.88
CA ASP A 259 -9.18 5.16 35.33
C ASP A 259 -9.60 3.92 36.11
N ASP A 260 -10.33 2.98 35.49
CA ASP A 260 -10.78 1.71 36.07
C ASP A 260 -9.76 0.57 35.95
N LYS A 261 -8.60 0.80 35.35
CA LYS A 261 -7.55 -0.22 35.18
C LYS A 261 -6.39 0.01 36.19
N PRO A 262 -5.71 -1.08 36.58
CA PRO A 262 -4.55 -0.97 37.45
C PRO A 262 -3.43 -0.17 36.78
N GLU A 263 -2.64 0.51 37.59
CA GLU A 263 -1.42 1.16 37.13
C GLU A 263 -0.35 0.13 36.80
N TYR A 264 0.48 0.48 35.83
CA TYR A 264 1.67 -0.28 35.47
C TYR A 264 2.85 0.63 35.23
N LYS A 265 4.05 0.06 35.38
CA LYS A 265 5.29 0.80 35.12
C LYS A 265 5.53 0.95 33.62
N CYS A 266 5.99 2.13 33.23
CA CYS A 266 6.45 2.41 31.87
C CYS A 266 7.82 3.11 31.95
N LYS A 267 8.84 2.47 31.40
CA LYS A 267 10.16 3.05 31.19
C LYS A 267 10.24 3.59 29.78
N ILE A 268 10.74 4.81 29.63
CA ILE A 268 10.87 5.50 28.34
C ILE A 268 12.31 5.96 28.21
N ASP A 269 12.94 5.59 27.11
CA ASP A 269 14.30 5.90 26.75
C ASP A 269 14.30 6.54 25.37
N VAL A 270 14.82 7.76 25.24
CA VAL A 270 14.74 8.59 24.04
C VAL A 270 16.11 9.11 23.68
N ALA A 271 16.56 8.86 22.46
CA ALA A 271 17.70 9.53 21.86
C ALA A 271 17.25 10.37 20.66
N VAL A 272 17.64 11.64 20.64
CA VAL A 272 17.21 12.58 19.61
C VAL A 272 18.34 13.50 19.19
N ALA A 273 18.40 13.78 17.89
CA ALA A 273 19.26 14.78 17.28
C ALA A 273 18.57 15.34 16.03
N PHE A 274 19.13 16.41 15.47
CA PHE A 274 18.61 17.00 14.25
C PHE A 274 19.70 17.12 13.19
N SER A 275 19.33 16.83 11.95
CA SER A 275 20.19 16.85 10.78
C SER A 275 19.40 17.35 9.57
N ASN A 276 20.06 18.08 8.68
CA ASN A 276 19.45 18.51 7.40
C ASN A 276 19.71 17.52 6.26
N GLN A 277 20.48 16.45 6.49
CA GLN A 277 20.82 15.45 5.48
C GLN A 277 20.26 14.06 5.80
N THR A 278 19.98 13.80 7.08
CA THR A 278 19.54 12.49 7.56
C THR A 278 18.27 12.64 8.37
N ARG A 279 17.31 11.78 8.13
CA ARG A 279 16.10 11.65 8.94
C ARG A 279 15.90 10.20 9.33
N LEU A 280 15.46 9.96 10.56
CA LEU A 280 15.13 8.64 11.07
C LEU A 280 14.15 8.75 12.23
N THR A 281 13.08 7.99 12.20
CA THR A 281 12.21 7.77 13.35
C THR A 281 12.04 6.27 13.55
N GLU A 282 12.55 5.76 14.67
CA GLU A 282 12.45 4.36 15.04
C GLU A 282 11.86 4.22 16.43
N TYR A 283 10.91 3.31 16.58
CA TYR A 283 10.23 3.05 17.83
C TYR A 283 10.33 1.57 18.19
N TYR A 284 10.62 1.33 19.48
CA TYR A 284 10.72 0.00 20.06
C TYR A 284 9.89 -0.07 21.33
N HIS A 285 9.23 -1.21 21.54
CA HIS A 285 8.53 -1.48 22.78
C HIS A 285 8.80 -2.91 23.25
N ASN A 286 9.27 -3.05 24.49
CA ASN A 286 9.78 -4.32 25.04
C ASN A 286 10.74 -5.01 24.05
N SER A 287 11.67 -4.26 23.46
CA SER A 287 12.64 -4.66 22.42
C SER A 287 12.03 -5.06 21.05
N SER A 288 10.72 -5.08 20.87
CA SER A 288 10.11 -5.27 19.56
C SER A 288 10.16 -3.99 18.75
N TRP A 289 10.61 -4.08 17.51
CA TRP A 289 10.53 -2.96 16.57
C TRP A 289 9.09 -2.72 16.13
N LEU A 290 8.62 -1.49 16.30
CA LEU A 290 7.28 -1.07 15.93
C LEU A 290 7.26 -0.52 14.50
N GLU A 291 7.22 -1.40 13.52
CA GLU A 291 7.20 -1.04 12.10
C GLU A 291 6.05 -0.07 11.75
N HIS A 292 4.91 -0.20 12.45
CA HIS A 292 3.72 0.63 12.25
C HIS A 292 3.55 1.70 13.34
N GLY A 293 4.55 1.91 14.19
CA GLY A 293 4.57 2.94 15.23
C GLY A 293 3.57 2.67 16.36
N GLY A 294 2.40 3.30 16.32
CA GLY A 294 1.38 3.21 17.37
C GLY A 294 1.51 4.34 18.41
N ALA A 295 1.47 4.00 19.69
CA ALA A 295 1.52 4.97 20.79
C ALA A 295 2.78 5.88 20.76
N PRO A 296 4.00 5.37 20.53
CA PRO A 296 5.20 6.22 20.44
C PRO A 296 5.16 7.21 19.28
N ASP A 297 4.75 6.78 18.09
CA ASP A 297 4.65 7.67 16.92
C ASP A 297 3.67 8.81 17.18
N LYS A 298 2.49 8.50 17.75
CA LYS A 298 1.50 9.53 18.11
C LYS A 298 2.03 10.50 19.16
N ALA A 299 2.77 10.00 20.15
CA ALA A 299 3.37 10.83 21.19
C ALA A 299 4.42 11.78 20.61
N VAL A 300 5.31 11.29 19.76
CA VAL A 300 6.34 12.09 19.08
C VAL A 300 5.70 13.17 18.23
N ARG A 301 4.76 12.82 17.35
CA ARG A 301 4.04 13.78 16.51
C ARG A 301 3.39 14.90 17.33
N THR A 302 2.73 14.53 18.41
CA THR A 302 2.04 15.49 19.28
C THR A 302 3.02 16.38 20.05
N ALA A 303 4.03 15.81 20.69
CA ALA A 303 4.94 16.53 21.56
C ALA A 303 5.89 17.47 20.78
N PHE A 304 6.50 16.96 19.71
CA PHE A 304 7.43 17.75 18.90
C PHE A 304 6.72 18.90 18.18
N LEU A 305 5.55 18.62 17.58
CA LEU A 305 4.76 19.65 16.92
C LEU A 305 4.35 20.75 17.91
N TYR A 306 3.89 20.34 19.10
CA TYR A 306 3.47 21.30 20.13
C TYR A 306 4.63 22.20 20.60
N GLN A 307 5.76 21.62 20.95
CA GLN A 307 6.88 22.38 21.53
C GLN A 307 7.59 23.26 20.51
N ILE A 308 7.79 22.78 19.29
CA ILE A 308 8.45 23.56 18.24
C ILE A 308 7.52 24.68 17.74
N ASP A 309 6.21 24.41 17.56
CA ASP A 309 5.24 25.47 17.20
C ASP A 309 5.16 26.55 18.31
N ASN A 310 5.17 26.14 19.58
CA ASN A 310 5.19 27.05 20.71
C ASN A 310 6.46 27.90 20.73
N TYR A 311 7.63 27.29 20.51
CA TYR A 311 8.91 28.03 20.43
C TYR A 311 8.89 29.06 19.29
N LEU A 312 8.40 28.66 18.09
CA LEU A 312 8.30 29.55 16.93
C LEU A 312 7.38 30.75 17.20
N LYS A 313 6.26 30.55 17.89
CA LYS A 313 5.33 31.61 18.26
C LYS A 313 5.91 32.55 19.32
N THR A 314 6.42 31.99 20.40
CA THR A 314 6.96 32.78 21.54
C THR A 314 8.14 33.64 21.11
N ASN A 315 8.96 33.15 20.16
CA ASN A 315 10.12 33.87 19.64
C ASN A 315 9.83 34.66 18.36
N ASN A 316 8.56 34.82 17.96
CA ASN A 316 8.12 35.61 16.81
C ASN A 316 8.82 35.21 15.51
N LYS A 317 9.04 33.89 15.27
CA LYS A 317 9.75 33.38 14.10
C LYS A 317 8.86 33.23 12.85
N TYR A 318 7.53 33.17 13.03
CA TYR A 318 6.58 33.16 11.92
C TYR A 318 6.45 34.55 11.28
N ASN A 319 6.33 34.59 9.94
CA ASN A 319 5.95 35.80 9.22
C ASN A 319 4.47 36.14 9.47
N LYS A 320 4.06 37.41 9.24
CA LYS A 320 2.64 37.81 9.32
C LYS A 320 1.80 36.91 8.38
N SER A 321 0.72 36.35 8.92
CA SER A 321 -0.21 35.46 8.21
C SER A 321 0.39 34.14 7.71
N GLU A 322 1.56 33.74 8.20
CA GLU A 322 2.15 32.45 7.87
C GLU A 322 1.40 31.31 8.55
N SER A 323 1.11 30.22 7.81
CA SER A 323 0.50 29.01 8.35
C SER A 323 1.42 28.35 9.38
N LYS A 324 0.86 27.54 10.28
CA LYS A 324 1.63 26.76 11.26
C LYS A 324 2.43 25.65 10.55
N ILE A 325 3.48 25.19 11.22
CA ILE A 325 4.23 24.00 10.83
C ILE A 325 3.34 22.76 10.89
N LYS A 326 3.72 21.74 10.14
CA LYS A 326 3.20 20.37 10.25
C LYS A 326 4.30 19.45 10.79
N PHE A 327 3.94 18.27 11.25
CA PHE A 327 4.95 17.32 11.73
C PHE A 327 5.94 16.89 10.63
N ASP A 328 5.49 16.78 9.38
CA ASP A 328 6.36 16.47 8.24
C ASP A 328 7.54 17.46 8.11
N ASP A 329 7.34 18.73 8.48
CA ASP A 329 8.39 19.75 8.46
C ASP A 329 9.47 19.49 9.50
N ILE A 330 9.08 18.86 10.62
CA ILE A 330 9.99 18.44 11.69
C ILE A 330 10.66 17.13 11.33
N GLU A 331 9.89 16.16 10.84
CA GLU A 331 10.34 14.81 10.48
C GLU A 331 11.47 14.86 9.44
N ASP A 332 11.43 15.81 8.50
CA ASP A 332 12.46 15.99 7.49
C ASP A 332 13.87 16.31 8.03
N CYS A 333 13.98 16.73 9.29
CA CYS A 333 15.28 16.99 9.92
C CYS A 333 15.45 16.24 11.26
N LEU A 334 14.52 15.37 11.62
CA LEU A 334 14.51 14.67 12.91
C LEU A 334 15.19 13.30 12.81
N VAL A 335 16.11 13.04 13.73
CA VAL A 335 16.63 11.71 14.03
C VAL A 335 16.23 11.37 15.46
N CYS A 336 15.26 10.47 15.62
CA CYS A 336 14.67 10.13 16.92
C CYS A 336 14.51 8.61 17.03
N VAL A 337 15.07 8.04 18.08
CA VAL A 337 14.90 6.64 18.44
C VAL A 337 14.33 6.55 19.84
N ILE A 338 13.24 5.83 20.00
CA ILE A 338 12.59 5.61 21.30
C ILE A 338 12.54 4.12 21.60
N SER A 339 13.02 3.75 22.76
CA SER A 339 12.87 2.41 23.33
C SER A 339 12.04 2.52 24.59
N SER A 340 10.88 1.90 24.63
CA SER A 340 9.99 1.90 25.78
C SER A 340 9.77 0.49 26.32
N PHE A 341 9.51 0.40 27.61
CA PHE A 341 9.24 -0.87 28.28
C PHE A 341 8.06 -0.70 29.21
N SER A 342 7.16 -1.69 29.23
CA SER A 342 6.06 -1.71 30.19
C SER A 342 5.73 -3.15 30.59
N SER A 343 5.24 -3.32 31.83
CA SER A 343 4.78 -4.60 32.34
C SER A 343 3.43 -5.02 31.75
N VAL A 344 2.67 -4.07 31.20
CA VAL A 344 1.40 -4.30 30.51
C VAL A 344 1.50 -3.74 29.10
N SER A 345 1.34 -4.57 28.09
CA SER A 345 1.43 -4.18 26.69
C SER A 345 0.24 -4.71 25.90
N SER A 346 -0.38 -3.85 25.12
CA SER A 346 -1.43 -4.19 24.16
C SER A 346 -0.90 -3.92 22.74
N TYR A 347 -0.64 -4.98 22.01
CA TYR A 347 -0.25 -4.91 20.62
C TYR A 347 -1.46 -5.06 19.71
N GLU A 348 -1.40 -4.47 18.53
CA GLU A 348 -2.45 -4.57 17.52
C GLU A 348 -2.66 -6.02 17.05
N ASN A 349 -1.56 -6.78 16.98
CA ASN A 349 -1.55 -8.19 16.60
C ASN A 349 -0.37 -8.95 17.23
N GLN A 350 -0.31 -10.27 17.02
CA GLN A 350 0.75 -11.14 17.55
C GLN A 350 2.15 -10.79 17.01
N THR A 351 2.26 -10.18 15.82
CA THR A 351 3.54 -9.79 15.25
C THR A 351 4.19 -8.58 15.95
N LYS A 352 3.50 -7.94 16.89
CA LYS A 352 3.99 -6.88 17.78
C LYS A 352 4.54 -5.63 17.06
N LYS A 353 4.04 -5.34 15.87
CA LYS A 353 4.49 -4.21 15.02
C LYS A 353 3.90 -2.84 15.39
N SER A 354 2.91 -2.80 16.29
CA SER A 354 2.27 -1.58 16.76
C SER A 354 1.76 -1.78 18.19
N VAL A 355 2.05 -0.84 19.09
CA VAL A 355 1.54 -0.82 20.46
C VAL A 355 0.42 0.21 20.60
N THR A 356 -0.69 -0.15 21.24
CA THR A 356 -1.93 0.64 21.26
C THR A 356 -2.30 1.23 22.62
N ASN A 357 -1.52 0.96 23.67
CA ASN A 357 -1.79 1.44 25.04
C ASN A 357 -1.88 2.97 25.10
N LYS A 358 -3.03 3.48 25.56
CA LYS A 358 -3.24 4.91 25.75
C LYS A 358 -2.35 5.45 26.88
N GLY A 359 -2.18 4.71 27.97
CA GLY A 359 -1.30 5.11 29.07
C GLY A 359 0.14 5.32 28.63
N ILE A 360 0.69 4.48 27.76
CA ILE A 360 2.02 4.64 27.20
C ILE A 360 2.08 5.91 26.35
N GLN A 361 1.08 6.15 25.48
CA GLN A 361 1.02 7.35 24.64
C GLN A 361 0.99 8.63 25.48
N ASP A 362 0.13 8.67 26.50
CA ASP A 362 -0.05 9.86 27.34
C ASP A 362 1.21 10.15 28.18
N ALA A 363 1.79 9.12 28.80
CA ALA A 363 3.03 9.22 29.57
C ALA A 363 4.20 9.70 28.69
N MET A 364 4.36 9.13 27.52
CA MET A 364 5.41 9.49 26.57
C MET A 364 5.22 10.92 26.03
N THR A 365 3.98 11.31 25.72
CA THR A 365 3.66 12.66 25.26
C THR A 365 4.04 13.70 26.31
N ALA A 366 3.67 13.46 27.56
CA ALA A 366 4.00 14.38 28.68
C ALA A 366 5.52 14.46 28.89
N PHE A 367 6.20 13.32 28.91
CA PHE A 367 7.64 13.26 29.07
C PHE A 367 8.39 13.98 27.95
N LEU A 368 8.04 13.73 26.69
CA LEU A 368 8.67 14.38 25.53
C LEU A 368 8.43 15.90 25.52
N LYS A 369 7.22 16.37 25.87
CA LYS A 369 6.95 17.81 25.99
C LYS A 369 7.85 18.47 27.01
N GLN A 370 7.95 17.88 28.19
CA GLN A 370 8.80 18.41 29.27
C GLN A 370 10.28 18.39 28.88
N SER A 371 10.76 17.28 28.33
CA SER A 371 12.17 17.13 27.93
C SER A 371 12.57 18.11 26.84
N LEU A 372 11.71 18.32 25.83
CA LEU A 372 11.94 19.30 24.76
C LEU A 372 11.93 20.74 25.30
N GLU A 373 11.02 21.05 26.22
CA GLU A 373 10.96 22.39 26.86
C GLU A 373 12.26 22.69 27.59
N VAL A 374 12.71 21.76 28.43
CA VAL A 374 13.97 21.89 29.17
C VAL A 374 15.15 22.00 28.20
N TYR A 375 15.20 21.14 27.21
CA TYR A 375 16.26 21.14 26.19
C TYR A 375 16.36 22.50 25.47
N PHE A 376 15.24 23.10 25.07
CA PHE A 376 15.22 24.38 24.36
C PHE A 376 15.63 25.54 25.26
N ILE A 377 15.31 25.47 26.57
CA ILE A 377 15.75 26.47 27.55
C ILE A 377 17.26 26.38 27.81
N GLU A 378 17.76 25.16 27.98
CA GLU A 378 19.18 24.91 28.29
C GLU A 378 20.11 25.12 27.08
N ASN A 379 19.58 24.88 25.84
CA ASN A 379 20.36 24.97 24.61
C ASN A 379 19.71 25.92 23.59
N PRO A 380 19.65 27.21 23.86
CA PRO A 380 18.92 28.17 23.04
C PRO A 380 19.47 28.30 21.61
N LEU A 381 20.78 28.08 21.40
CA LEU A 381 21.39 28.11 20.07
C LEU A 381 20.96 26.92 19.22
N GLU A 382 20.86 25.73 19.81
CA GLU A 382 20.37 24.55 19.12
C GLU A 382 18.86 24.66 18.85
N ALA A 383 18.08 25.15 19.82
CA ALA A 383 16.66 25.41 19.64
C ALA A 383 16.39 26.37 18.47
N ASP A 384 17.20 27.43 18.34
CA ASP A 384 17.09 28.37 17.21
C ASP A 384 17.44 27.72 15.87
N LYS A 385 18.48 26.91 15.81
CA LYS A 385 18.84 26.12 14.60
C LYS A 385 17.73 25.17 14.18
N ILE A 386 17.13 24.45 15.16
CA ILE A 386 16.00 23.56 14.92
C ILE A 386 14.82 24.34 14.33
N ALA A 387 14.46 25.45 14.98
CA ALA A 387 13.36 26.31 14.54
C ALA A 387 13.57 26.85 13.11
N GLN A 388 14.79 27.31 12.81
CA GLN A 388 15.15 27.79 11.47
C GLN A 388 15.05 26.67 10.42
N GLN A 389 15.59 25.49 10.71
CA GLN A 389 15.55 24.37 9.76
C GLN A 389 14.11 23.91 9.52
N VAL A 390 13.28 23.78 10.55
CA VAL A 390 11.87 23.42 10.42
C VAL A 390 11.10 24.43 9.56
N LEU A 391 11.36 25.74 9.71
CA LEU A 391 10.78 26.77 8.86
C LEU A 391 11.26 26.67 7.41
N VAL A 392 12.53 26.33 7.17
CA VAL A 392 13.06 26.09 5.82
C VAL A 392 12.34 24.91 5.18
N ASN A 393 12.19 23.79 5.91
CA ASN A 393 11.49 22.60 5.43
C ASN A 393 10.03 22.92 5.08
N LYS A 394 9.32 23.63 5.96
CA LYS A 394 7.94 24.07 5.75
C LYS A 394 7.81 24.92 4.49
N ARG A 395 8.64 25.96 4.35
CA ARG A 395 8.58 26.88 3.20
C ARG A 395 8.93 26.16 1.90
N SER A 396 9.87 25.25 1.94
CA SER A 396 10.22 24.38 0.80
C SER A 396 9.03 23.50 0.38
N ARG A 397 8.40 22.82 1.35
CA ARG A 397 7.21 21.99 1.12
C ARG A 397 6.05 22.82 0.54
N GLU A 398 5.75 23.98 1.11
CA GLU A 398 4.68 24.86 0.63
C GLU A 398 4.97 25.39 -0.79
N ASN A 399 6.21 25.72 -1.10
CA ASN A 399 6.61 26.14 -2.44
C ASN A 399 6.51 24.98 -3.44
N ALA A 400 6.95 23.78 -3.08
CA ALA A 400 6.80 22.59 -3.90
C ALA A 400 5.32 22.27 -4.16
N GLU A 401 4.47 22.40 -3.15
CA GLU A 401 3.02 22.17 -3.28
C GLU A 401 2.34 23.23 -4.16
N LYS A 402 2.69 24.51 -3.99
CA LYS A 402 2.24 25.60 -4.89
C LYS A 402 2.67 25.34 -6.33
N THR A 403 3.92 24.94 -6.54
CA THR A 403 4.45 24.64 -7.89
C THR A 403 3.72 23.44 -8.49
N ARG A 404 3.53 22.36 -7.71
CA ARG A 404 2.75 21.19 -8.11
C ARG A 404 1.31 21.54 -8.47
N LEU A 405 0.64 22.36 -7.65
CA LEU A 405 -0.72 22.84 -7.90
C LEU A 405 -0.78 23.72 -9.15
N ASN A 406 0.22 24.58 -9.37
CA ASN A 406 0.30 25.40 -10.57
C ASN A 406 0.57 24.56 -11.83
N ILE A 407 1.45 23.57 -11.75
CA ILE A 407 1.67 22.60 -12.82
C ILE A 407 0.41 21.78 -13.05
N LYS A 408 -0.22 21.29 -11.98
CA LYS A 408 -1.49 20.57 -12.08
C LYS A 408 -2.59 21.43 -12.68
N LYS A 409 -2.70 22.72 -12.30
CA LYS A 409 -3.63 23.67 -12.92
C LYS A 409 -3.29 23.94 -14.39
N LYS A 410 -2.02 24.07 -14.75
CA LYS A 410 -1.60 24.20 -16.15
C LYS A 410 -1.87 22.94 -16.97
N LEU A 411 -1.58 21.77 -16.42
CA LEU A 411 -1.87 20.48 -17.06
C LEU A 411 -3.37 20.15 -17.05
N SER A 412 -4.09 20.47 -16.00
CA SER A 412 -5.55 20.30 -15.93
C SER A 412 -6.28 21.35 -16.75
N GLY A 413 -5.69 22.50 -17.04
CA GLY A 413 -6.20 23.46 -17.99
C GLY A 413 -6.36 22.87 -19.40
N SER A 414 -5.54 21.91 -19.79
CA SER A 414 -5.70 21.14 -21.03
C SER A 414 -6.51 19.84 -20.85
N LEU A 415 -6.56 19.25 -19.66
CA LEU A 415 -7.31 18.03 -19.34
C LEU A 415 -8.73 18.33 -18.80
N ASP A 416 -8.93 19.46 -18.13
CA ASP A 416 -10.23 19.89 -17.57
C ASP A 416 -11.25 20.31 -18.64
N MET A 417 -10.82 20.56 -19.88
CA MET A 417 -11.76 20.91 -20.95
C MET A 417 -12.63 19.72 -21.39
N THR A 418 -12.10 18.50 -21.36
CA THR A 418 -12.88 17.29 -21.70
C THR A 418 -13.68 16.74 -20.53
N ASN A 419 -13.18 16.89 -19.30
CA ASN A 419 -13.87 16.37 -18.09
C ASN A 419 -15.10 17.19 -17.67
N ARG A 420 -15.27 18.39 -18.24
CA ARG A 420 -16.44 19.24 -18.00
C ARG A 420 -17.57 19.03 -19.01
N VAL A 421 -17.32 18.25 -20.05
CA VAL A 421 -18.34 17.97 -21.06
C VAL A 421 -19.19 16.81 -20.58
N ALA A 422 -20.46 17.11 -20.28
CA ALA A 422 -21.39 16.11 -19.78
C ALA A 422 -21.58 14.97 -20.78
N LYS A 423 -21.44 13.73 -20.29
CA LYS A 423 -21.63 12.49 -21.06
C LYS A 423 -20.64 12.21 -22.20
N PHE A 424 -19.58 13.00 -22.35
CA PHE A 424 -18.47 12.63 -23.24
C PHE A 424 -17.79 11.36 -22.71
N VAL A 425 -17.59 10.38 -23.59
CA VAL A 425 -16.92 9.11 -23.29
C VAL A 425 -15.59 9.05 -24.05
N ASP A 426 -14.49 9.30 -23.35
CA ASP A 426 -13.15 9.31 -23.96
C ASP A 426 -12.64 7.87 -24.24
N CYS A 427 -11.57 7.75 -24.98
CA CYS A 427 -10.81 6.51 -25.25
C CYS A 427 -9.48 6.51 -24.50
N ARG A 428 -8.84 5.35 -24.43
CA ARG A 428 -7.58 5.15 -23.69
C ARG A 428 -6.36 5.78 -24.39
N SER A 429 -6.27 5.63 -25.71
CA SER A 429 -5.14 6.18 -26.48
C SER A 429 -5.07 7.69 -26.34
N LYS A 430 -3.86 8.21 -26.29
CA LYS A 430 -3.56 9.65 -26.38
C LYS A 430 -2.92 10.05 -27.71
N ASN A 431 -2.68 9.08 -28.59
CA ASN A 431 -2.17 9.33 -29.93
C ASN A 431 -3.28 9.81 -30.85
N ALA A 432 -3.25 11.07 -31.25
CA ALA A 432 -4.27 11.69 -32.09
C ALA A 432 -4.43 10.99 -33.45
N GLU A 433 -3.39 10.36 -33.99
CA GLU A 433 -3.43 9.67 -35.28
C GLU A 433 -4.21 8.35 -35.29
N GLU A 434 -4.48 7.80 -34.09
CA GLU A 434 -5.27 6.56 -33.92
C GLU A 434 -6.70 6.85 -33.49
N ARG A 435 -6.94 7.99 -32.87
CA ARG A 435 -8.19 8.29 -32.17
C ARG A 435 -9.30 8.66 -33.14
N GLU A 436 -10.49 8.13 -32.85
CA GLU A 436 -11.71 8.42 -33.58
C GLU A 436 -12.77 9.00 -32.65
N LEU A 437 -13.42 10.08 -33.05
CA LEU A 437 -14.54 10.69 -32.32
C LEU A 437 -15.85 10.39 -33.05
N PHE A 438 -16.74 9.65 -32.43
CA PHE A 438 -18.10 9.47 -32.89
C PHE A 438 -19.02 10.51 -32.26
N ILE A 439 -19.66 11.33 -33.07
CA ILE A 439 -20.71 12.26 -32.65
C ILE A 439 -22.04 11.59 -32.93
N VAL A 440 -22.77 11.22 -31.86
CA VAL A 440 -23.98 10.38 -31.96
C VAL A 440 -25.24 11.13 -31.52
N GLU A 441 -26.38 10.74 -32.07
CA GLU A 441 -27.68 11.32 -31.78
C GLU A 441 -28.31 10.71 -30.52
N GLY A 442 -28.36 11.50 -29.44
CA GLY A 442 -29.07 11.14 -28.21
C GLY A 442 -28.35 10.16 -27.27
N ASP A 443 -28.97 9.97 -26.12
CA ASP A 443 -28.42 9.11 -25.07
C ASP A 443 -28.58 7.61 -25.36
N SER A 444 -29.61 7.24 -26.13
CA SER A 444 -29.85 5.84 -26.52
C SER A 444 -28.75 5.36 -27.44
N ALA A 445 -28.40 6.15 -28.46
CA ALA A 445 -27.25 5.84 -29.32
C ALA A 445 -25.92 5.83 -28.57
N LEU A 446 -25.72 6.69 -27.56
CA LEU A 446 -24.55 6.65 -26.70
C LEU A 446 -24.41 5.27 -26.00
N GLY A 447 -25.52 4.72 -25.49
CA GLY A 447 -25.53 3.40 -24.82
C GLY A 447 -25.10 2.27 -25.74
N ALA A 448 -25.70 2.19 -26.92
CA ALA A 448 -25.37 1.18 -27.92
C ALA A 448 -23.93 1.31 -28.44
N CYS A 449 -23.50 2.52 -28.81
CA CYS A 449 -22.15 2.79 -29.27
C CYS A 449 -21.08 2.50 -28.20
N LYS A 450 -21.37 2.81 -26.93
CA LYS A 450 -20.45 2.55 -25.80
C LYS A 450 -20.18 1.06 -25.62
N GLN A 451 -21.15 0.20 -25.86
CA GLN A 451 -21.00 -1.25 -25.79
C GLN A 451 -20.30 -1.82 -27.05
N ALA A 452 -20.55 -1.21 -28.21
CA ALA A 452 -20.05 -1.67 -29.50
C ALA A 452 -18.62 -1.19 -29.84
N ARG A 453 -18.15 -0.09 -29.23
CA ARG A 453 -16.86 0.55 -29.57
C ARG A 453 -15.63 -0.25 -29.19
N ASN A 454 -14.50 0.07 -29.81
CA ASN A 454 -13.18 -0.23 -29.25
C ASN A 454 -12.78 0.88 -28.26
N PRO A 455 -12.72 0.61 -26.94
CA PRO A 455 -12.40 1.62 -25.94
C PRO A 455 -10.96 2.14 -26.00
N ASP A 456 -10.08 1.48 -26.75
CA ASP A 456 -8.69 1.89 -26.85
C ASP A 456 -8.53 3.18 -27.68
N PHE A 457 -9.26 3.31 -28.80
CA PHE A 457 -9.09 4.46 -29.70
C PHE A 457 -10.39 5.15 -30.11
N GLN A 458 -11.58 4.65 -29.74
CA GLN A 458 -12.87 5.24 -30.11
C GLN A 458 -13.52 5.96 -28.94
N ALA A 459 -13.76 7.26 -29.11
CA ALA A 459 -14.48 8.12 -28.17
C ALA A 459 -15.87 8.47 -28.72
N ILE A 460 -16.81 8.80 -27.81
CA ILE A 460 -18.19 9.09 -28.19
C ILE A 460 -18.65 10.39 -27.53
N MET A 461 -19.26 11.27 -28.32
CA MET A 461 -19.91 12.50 -27.90
C MET A 461 -21.39 12.47 -28.27
N PRO A 462 -22.32 12.35 -27.32
CA PRO A 462 -23.74 12.40 -27.61
C PRO A 462 -24.20 13.85 -27.79
N ILE A 463 -25.08 14.06 -28.76
CA ILE A 463 -25.78 15.35 -28.96
C ILE A 463 -27.25 15.15 -28.61
N ARG A 464 -27.79 16.06 -27.83
CA ARG A 464 -29.20 16.05 -27.48
C ARG A 464 -29.95 17.12 -28.27
N GLY A 465 -30.86 16.67 -29.12
CA GLY A 465 -31.71 17.53 -29.91
C GLY A 465 -31.02 18.29 -31.04
N LYS A 466 -31.75 19.15 -31.69
CA LYS A 466 -31.23 19.95 -32.82
C LYS A 466 -30.33 21.07 -32.35
N ILE A 467 -29.13 21.11 -32.85
CA ILE A 467 -28.17 22.20 -32.56
C ILE A 467 -28.60 23.48 -33.30
N LEU A 468 -28.08 24.60 -32.84
CA LEU A 468 -28.33 25.89 -33.45
C LEU A 468 -27.84 25.93 -34.92
N ASN A 469 -28.63 26.50 -35.82
CA ASN A 469 -28.18 26.68 -37.19
C ASN A 469 -27.10 27.77 -37.26
N CYS A 470 -25.84 27.34 -37.37
CA CYS A 470 -24.69 28.19 -37.35
C CYS A 470 -24.56 29.10 -38.58
N LEU A 471 -25.24 28.85 -39.70
CA LEU A 471 -25.26 29.77 -40.86
C LEU A 471 -26.13 31.02 -40.59
N LYS A 472 -27.24 30.85 -39.86
CA LYS A 472 -28.19 31.95 -39.62
C LYS A 472 -27.96 32.67 -38.28
N ALA A 473 -27.24 32.08 -37.34
CA ALA A 473 -27.02 32.65 -36.03
C ALA A 473 -25.81 33.55 -35.94
N ASP A 474 -25.86 34.57 -35.11
CA ASP A 474 -24.73 35.41 -34.76
C ASP A 474 -23.72 34.68 -33.91
N TYR A 475 -22.46 35.01 -33.99
CA TYR A 475 -21.37 34.38 -33.22
C TYR A 475 -21.62 34.45 -31.71
N ASP A 476 -22.22 35.54 -31.20
CA ASP A 476 -22.54 35.67 -29.78
C ASP A 476 -23.57 34.61 -29.29
N LYS A 477 -24.52 34.23 -30.14
CA LYS A 477 -25.48 33.17 -29.88
C LYS A 477 -24.84 31.78 -30.01
N ILE A 478 -23.99 31.60 -31.02
CA ILE A 478 -23.26 30.34 -31.26
C ILE A 478 -22.41 29.99 -30.06
N PHE A 479 -21.57 30.91 -29.57
CA PHE A 479 -20.69 30.66 -28.44
C PHE A 479 -21.37 30.67 -27.05
N LYS A 480 -22.63 31.02 -26.96
CA LYS A 480 -23.49 30.81 -25.78
C LYS A 480 -24.15 29.42 -25.75
N SER A 481 -24.12 28.69 -26.88
CA SER A 481 -24.66 27.34 -26.94
C SER A 481 -23.71 26.35 -26.28
N GLU A 482 -24.15 25.73 -25.19
CA GLU A 482 -23.35 24.73 -24.46
C GLU A 482 -22.99 23.55 -25.37
N ILE A 483 -23.91 23.07 -26.19
CA ILE A 483 -23.67 21.94 -27.10
C ILE A 483 -22.54 22.26 -28.08
N ILE A 484 -22.56 23.45 -28.68
CA ILE A 484 -21.53 23.86 -29.65
C ILE A 484 -20.18 24.05 -28.95
N THR A 485 -20.16 24.75 -27.82
CA THR A 485 -18.92 24.96 -27.06
C THR A 485 -18.34 23.66 -26.53
N ASP A 486 -19.14 22.70 -26.14
CA ASP A 486 -18.71 21.38 -25.70
C ASP A 486 -18.12 20.55 -26.86
N LEU A 487 -18.76 20.58 -28.02
CA LEU A 487 -18.21 19.95 -29.23
C LEU A 487 -16.83 20.54 -29.61
N LEU A 488 -16.71 21.86 -29.60
CA LEU A 488 -15.43 22.52 -29.88
C LEU A 488 -14.36 22.19 -28.86
N ARG A 489 -14.72 22.07 -27.58
CA ARG A 489 -13.82 21.60 -26.51
C ARG A 489 -13.37 20.15 -26.72
N VAL A 490 -14.28 19.28 -27.13
CA VAL A 490 -13.96 17.87 -27.41
C VAL A 490 -13.07 17.75 -28.63
N LEU A 491 -13.29 18.54 -29.69
CA LEU A 491 -12.41 18.61 -30.86
C LEU A 491 -11.00 19.04 -30.48
N GLY A 492 -10.86 20.05 -29.63
CA GLY A 492 -9.58 20.51 -29.06
C GLY A 492 -8.75 21.42 -29.97
N CYS A 493 -9.14 21.64 -31.22
CA CYS A 493 -8.40 22.43 -32.18
C CYS A 493 -8.71 23.94 -32.19
N GLY A 494 -9.61 24.42 -31.31
CA GLY A 494 -10.02 25.82 -31.33
C GLY A 494 -11.00 26.16 -32.45
N VAL A 495 -11.10 27.44 -32.79
CA VAL A 495 -12.02 27.96 -33.82
C VAL A 495 -11.30 28.93 -34.77
N GLU A 496 -11.68 28.91 -36.04
CA GLU A 496 -11.08 29.76 -37.09
C GLU A 496 -11.69 31.17 -37.14
N VAL A 497 -12.63 31.46 -36.25
CA VAL A 497 -13.35 32.72 -36.21
C VAL A 497 -12.90 33.58 -35.04
N LYS A 498 -12.48 34.81 -35.29
CA LYS A 498 -12.17 35.80 -34.26
C LYS A 498 -13.45 36.52 -33.82
N SER A 499 -13.91 36.28 -32.60
CA SER A 499 -15.03 36.98 -31.99
C SER A 499 -14.73 37.33 -30.52
N LYS A 500 -15.30 38.46 -30.06
CA LYS A 500 -15.22 38.84 -28.65
C LYS A 500 -15.90 37.84 -27.72
N ALA A 501 -16.82 37.01 -28.25
CA ALA A 501 -17.57 36.02 -27.51
C ALA A 501 -16.84 34.69 -27.31
N ASN A 502 -15.74 34.44 -28.02
CA ASN A 502 -14.98 33.18 -27.91
C ASN A 502 -13.81 33.23 -26.89
N LYS A 503 -13.89 34.08 -25.88
CA LYS A 503 -12.82 34.32 -24.88
C LYS A 503 -12.30 33.04 -24.19
N ASN A 504 -13.09 31.97 -24.16
CA ASN A 504 -12.77 30.71 -23.51
C ASN A 504 -12.32 29.62 -24.50
N LEU A 505 -12.23 29.91 -25.79
CA LEU A 505 -11.79 28.97 -26.81
C LEU A 505 -10.47 29.47 -27.41
N SER A 506 -9.54 28.56 -27.67
CA SER A 506 -8.26 28.87 -28.31
C SER A 506 -8.44 29.25 -29.76
N GLU A 507 -7.47 30.01 -30.31
CA GLU A 507 -7.33 30.18 -31.73
C GLU A 507 -7.10 28.81 -32.40
N PHE A 508 -7.56 28.65 -33.65
CA PHE A 508 -7.49 27.37 -34.35
C PHE A 508 -6.03 26.92 -34.56
N ASP A 509 -5.76 25.67 -34.17
CA ASP A 509 -4.53 24.97 -34.43
C ASP A 509 -4.82 23.50 -34.80
N LEU A 510 -4.55 23.14 -36.05
CA LEU A 510 -4.78 21.79 -36.54
C LEU A 510 -3.96 20.73 -35.78
N ASN A 511 -2.76 21.08 -35.31
CA ASN A 511 -1.91 20.17 -34.53
C ASN A 511 -2.47 19.90 -33.12
N ALA A 512 -3.37 20.75 -32.63
CA ALA A 512 -4.07 20.55 -31.38
C ALA A 512 -5.32 19.66 -31.52
N LEU A 513 -5.71 19.29 -32.74
CA LEU A 513 -6.81 18.35 -32.98
C LEU A 513 -6.49 17.01 -32.36
N ARG A 514 -7.44 16.50 -31.55
CA ARG A 514 -7.23 15.27 -30.78
C ARG A 514 -7.63 14.00 -31.54
N TRP A 515 -8.12 14.11 -32.77
CA TRP A 515 -8.79 13.06 -33.50
C TRP A 515 -8.21 12.88 -34.90
N ASN A 516 -7.97 11.63 -35.28
CA ASN A 516 -7.67 11.28 -36.67
C ASN A 516 -8.92 11.41 -37.55
N LYS A 517 -10.07 10.95 -36.99
CA LYS A 517 -11.37 11.02 -37.66
C LYS A 517 -12.44 11.57 -36.73
N VAL A 518 -13.26 12.46 -37.25
CA VAL A 518 -14.50 12.95 -36.63
C VAL A 518 -15.67 12.36 -37.42
N ILE A 519 -16.40 11.46 -36.80
CA ILE A 519 -17.40 10.62 -37.48
C ILE A 519 -18.79 11.03 -36.99
N LEU A 520 -19.62 11.52 -37.91
CA LEU A 520 -21.02 11.86 -37.63
C LEU A 520 -21.87 10.60 -37.77
N CYS A 521 -22.54 10.21 -36.69
CA CYS A 521 -23.35 9.01 -36.63
C CYS A 521 -24.73 9.38 -36.13
N THR A 522 -25.66 9.61 -37.07
CA THR A 522 -27.05 10.01 -36.83
C THR A 522 -28.00 8.94 -37.36
N ASP A 523 -29.25 8.96 -36.88
CA ASP A 523 -30.29 8.06 -37.33
C ASP A 523 -30.53 8.21 -38.84
N ALA A 524 -31.00 7.14 -39.48
CA ALA A 524 -31.30 7.13 -40.92
C ALA A 524 -32.70 7.68 -41.24
N ASP A 525 -33.18 8.62 -40.47
CA ASP A 525 -34.47 9.27 -40.63
C ASP A 525 -34.33 10.77 -40.95
N VAL A 526 -35.48 11.47 -41.09
CA VAL A 526 -35.51 12.90 -41.44
C VAL A 526 -34.86 13.77 -40.37
N ASP A 527 -35.05 13.43 -39.10
CA ASP A 527 -34.48 14.19 -37.98
C ASP A 527 -32.96 14.01 -37.91
N GLY A 528 -32.46 12.77 -38.10
CA GLY A 528 -31.03 12.45 -38.18
C GLY A 528 -30.35 13.15 -39.36
N PHE A 529 -30.98 13.24 -40.52
CA PHE A 529 -30.44 14.03 -41.65
C PHE A 529 -30.40 15.52 -41.33
N GLN A 530 -31.34 16.06 -40.61
CA GLN A 530 -31.34 17.44 -40.19
C GLN A 530 -30.24 17.74 -39.20
N ILE A 531 -30.02 16.86 -38.19
CA ILE A 531 -28.97 17.00 -37.19
C ILE A 531 -27.60 16.93 -37.88
N ARG A 532 -27.40 15.98 -38.80
CA ARG A 532 -26.20 15.86 -39.62
C ARG A 532 -25.90 17.15 -40.38
N THR A 533 -26.88 17.73 -41.05
CA THR A 533 -26.72 18.97 -41.79
C THR A 533 -26.32 20.12 -40.88
N LEU A 534 -26.92 20.23 -39.71
CA LEU A 534 -26.58 21.26 -38.72
C LEU A 534 -25.15 21.09 -38.17
N LEU A 535 -24.70 19.86 -37.95
CA LEU A 535 -23.30 19.56 -37.55
C LEU A 535 -22.31 19.93 -38.64
N LEU A 536 -22.56 19.53 -39.87
CA LEU A 536 -21.72 19.90 -41.02
C LEU A 536 -21.62 21.41 -41.18
N THR A 537 -22.78 22.10 -41.06
CA THR A 537 -22.85 23.58 -41.09
C THR A 537 -21.99 24.20 -39.97
N MET A 538 -22.03 23.64 -38.77
CA MET A 538 -21.22 24.12 -37.65
C MET A 538 -19.72 23.92 -37.94
N LEU A 539 -19.31 22.74 -38.38
CA LEU A 539 -17.92 22.44 -38.71
C LEU A 539 -17.42 23.33 -39.86
N TYR A 540 -18.22 23.50 -40.93
CA TYR A 540 -17.89 24.34 -42.06
C TYR A 540 -17.69 25.82 -41.67
N ARG A 541 -18.51 26.34 -40.76
CA ARG A 541 -18.46 27.75 -40.34
C ARG A 541 -17.37 28.02 -39.30
N LEU A 542 -17.13 27.09 -38.36
CA LEU A 542 -16.26 27.34 -37.22
C LEU A 542 -14.86 26.70 -37.35
N THR A 543 -14.77 25.62 -38.10
CA THR A 543 -13.53 24.84 -38.30
C THR A 543 -13.43 24.25 -39.72
N PRO A 544 -13.52 25.09 -40.80
CA PRO A 544 -13.54 24.61 -42.18
C PRO A 544 -12.31 23.78 -42.55
N THR A 545 -11.16 24.05 -41.96
CA THR A 545 -9.93 23.29 -42.19
C THR A 545 -10.13 21.79 -41.89
N LEU A 546 -10.97 21.39 -40.94
CA LEU A 546 -11.20 19.96 -40.66
C LEU A 546 -11.84 19.23 -41.86
N ILE A 547 -12.73 19.89 -42.59
CA ILE A 547 -13.32 19.37 -43.82
C ILE A 547 -12.28 19.35 -44.95
N ASN A 548 -11.54 20.42 -45.13
CA ASN A 548 -10.53 20.56 -46.18
C ASN A 548 -9.41 19.50 -46.03
N GLU A 549 -8.99 19.23 -44.81
CA GLU A 549 -7.98 18.21 -44.49
C GLU A 549 -8.57 16.77 -44.43
N GLY A 550 -9.85 16.61 -44.72
CA GLY A 550 -10.51 15.30 -44.79
C GLY A 550 -10.58 14.58 -43.48
N LYS A 551 -10.78 15.30 -42.37
CA LYS A 551 -10.91 14.73 -41.01
C LYS A 551 -12.36 14.38 -40.66
N VAL A 552 -13.35 14.81 -41.46
CA VAL A 552 -14.77 14.65 -41.17
C VAL A 552 -15.37 13.54 -42.04
N PHE A 553 -16.10 12.63 -41.38
CA PHE A 553 -16.75 11.47 -42.02
C PHE A 553 -18.19 11.34 -41.55
N ILE A 554 -19.02 10.70 -42.37
CA ILE A 554 -20.37 10.26 -42.03
C ILE A 554 -20.38 8.73 -41.97
N ALA A 555 -20.85 8.18 -40.88
CA ALA A 555 -21.09 6.73 -40.78
C ALA A 555 -22.39 6.38 -41.49
N GLU A 556 -22.35 5.41 -42.41
CA GLU A 556 -23.53 4.84 -43.01
C GLU A 556 -24.12 3.79 -42.09
N SER A 557 -25.40 3.93 -41.75
CA SER A 557 -26.18 2.93 -41.02
C SER A 557 -27.01 2.12 -42.01
N PRO A 558 -27.12 0.78 -41.86
CA PRO A 558 -27.94 -0.02 -42.73
C PRO A 558 -29.44 0.34 -42.56
N LEU A 559 -30.17 0.33 -43.66
CA LEU A 559 -31.63 0.55 -43.66
C LEU A 559 -32.40 -0.75 -43.38
N TYR A 560 -31.81 -1.89 -43.74
CA TYR A 560 -32.46 -3.17 -43.60
C TYR A 560 -31.51 -4.21 -43.03
N GLU A 561 -32.02 -5.02 -42.12
CA GLU A 561 -31.41 -6.26 -41.63
C GLU A 561 -32.23 -7.43 -42.18
N ILE A 562 -31.55 -8.33 -42.87
CA ILE A 562 -32.16 -9.50 -43.49
C ILE A 562 -31.54 -10.75 -42.84
N THR A 563 -32.34 -11.49 -42.10
CA THR A 563 -31.91 -12.69 -41.40
C THR A 563 -32.46 -13.94 -42.13
N SER A 564 -31.56 -14.85 -42.58
CA SER A 564 -31.91 -16.12 -43.16
C SER A 564 -31.14 -17.22 -42.44
N LYS A 565 -31.85 -18.16 -41.82
CA LYS A 565 -31.27 -19.25 -41.00
C LYS A 565 -30.25 -18.74 -39.99
N ASN A 566 -28.93 -18.87 -40.30
CA ASN A 566 -27.81 -18.48 -39.46
C ASN A 566 -27.07 -17.24 -39.99
N ASP A 567 -27.47 -16.71 -41.15
CA ASP A 567 -26.80 -15.59 -41.82
C ASP A 567 -27.59 -14.31 -41.67
N VAL A 568 -26.90 -13.20 -41.39
CA VAL A 568 -27.45 -11.87 -41.29
C VAL A 568 -26.80 -11.00 -42.34
N TYR A 569 -27.62 -10.35 -43.18
CA TYR A 569 -27.20 -9.44 -44.22
C TYR A 569 -27.68 -8.02 -43.90
N PHE A 570 -26.82 -7.05 -44.12
CA PHE A 570 -27.15 -5.62 -43.90
C PHE A 570 -27.20 -4.90 -45.25
N ALA A 571 -28.35 -4.34 -45.59
CA ALA A 571 -28.53 -3.58 -46.82
C ALA A 571 -28.67 -2.07 -46.49
N TYR A 572 -27.96 -1.26 -47.24
CA TYR A 572 -27.87 0.18 -47.02
C TYR A 572 -28.82 0.96 -47.93
N ASP A 573 -29.35 0.29 -48.97
CA ASP A 573 -30.34 0.84 -49.88
C ASP A 573 -31.27 -0.29 -50.37
N GLU A 574 -32.30 0.10 -51.16
CA GLU A 574 -33.27 -0.85 -51.76
C GLU A 574 -32.61 -1.83 -52.73
N ALA A 575 -31.63 -1.35 -53.50
CA ALA A 575 -30.93 -2.21 -54.49
C ALA A 575 -30.11 -3.31 -53.81
N GLU A 576 -29.41 -3.01 -52.74
CA GLU A 576 -28.71 -3.99 -51.92
C GLU A 576 -29.67 -4.98 -51.25
N LYS A 577 -30.78 -4.50 -50.75
CA LYS A 577 -31.84 -5.34 -50.18
C LYS A 577 -32.32 -6.36 -51.21
N ASP A 578 -32.69 -5.91 -52.42
CA ASP A 578 -33.21 -6.77 -53.49
C ASP A 578 -32.13 -7.77 -53.96
N LYS A 579 -30.88 -7.37 -54.00
CA LYS A 579 -29.72 -8.25 -54.29
C LYS A 579 -29.59 -9.37 -53.27
N PHE A 580 -29.64 -9.05 -51.96
CA PHE A 580 -29.54 -10.07 -50.91
C PHE A 580 -30.76 -11.02 -50.92
N ILE A 581 -31.98 -10.50 -51.16
CA ILE A 581 -33.18 -11.33 -51.31
C ILE A 581 -33.01 -12.29 -52.49
N ALA A 582 -32.48 -11.84 -53.63
CA ALA A 582 -32.22 -12.69 -54.80
C ALA A 582 -31.13 -13.76 -54.50
N GLN A 583 -30.12 -13.42 -53.71
CA GLN A 583 -29.08 -14.35 -53.31
C GLN A 583 -29.58 -15.44 -52.34
N ILE A 584 -30.46 -15.09 -51.41
CA ILE A 584 -31.11 -16.02 -50.46
C ILE A 584 -32.04 -17.00 -51.20
N GLY A 585 -32.64 -16.56 -52.27
CA GLY A 585 -33.47 -17.39 -53.16
C GLY A 585 -34.77 -17.88 -52.50
N LYS A 586 -34.97 -19.22 -52.42
CA LYS A 586 -36.20 -19.85 -51.87
C LYS A 586 -36.16 -20.10 -50.36
N GLU A 587 -35.11 -19.69 -49.67
CA GLU A 587 -35.00 -19.87 -48.22
C GLU A 587 -35.89 -18.90 -47.47
N LYS A 588 -36.36 -19.33 -46.29
CA LYS A 588 -37.12 -18.41 -45.41
C LYS A 588 -36.21 -17.36 -44.84
N PHE A 589 -36.60 -16.11 -44.95
CA PHE A 589 -35.90 -14.97 -44.38
C PHE A 589 -36.89 -14.01 -43.70
N THR A 590 -36.35 -13.17 -42.81
CA THR A 590 -37.08 -12.05 -42.20
C THR A 590 -36.34 -10.77 -42.55
N ILE A 591 -37.13 -9.70 -42.82
CA ILE A 591 -36.58 -8.35 -43.05
C ILE A 591 -37.02 -7.45 -41.90
N GLN A 592 -36.10 -6.83 -41.26
CA GLN A 592 -36.37 -5.75 -40.28
C GLN A 592 -35.82 -4.45 -40.86
N ARG A 593 -36.62 -3.39 -40.78
CA ARG A 593 -36.16 -2.04 -41.09
C ARG A 593 -35.46 -1.49 -39.87
N SER A 594 -34.19 -1.07 -40.04
CA SER A 594 -33.44 -0.39 -38.95
C SER A 594 -34.17 0.92 -38.61
N LYS A 595 -34.47 1.08 -37.34
CA LYS A 595 -35.13 2.27 -36.82
C LYS A 595 -34.06 3.26 -36.36
N GLY A 596 -33.84 3.48 -35.10
CA GLY A 596 -32.81 4.37 -34.59
C GLY A 596 -31.52 3.62 -34.16
N LEU A 597 -30.39 4.30 -34.12
CA LEU A 597 -29.10 3.76 -33.67
C LEU A 597 -29.18 3.18 -32.26
N GLY A 598 -30.01 3.76 -31.39
CA GLY A 598 -30.19 3.30 -30.01
C GLY A 598 -30.98 2.00 -29.84
N GLU A 599 -31.63 1.51 -30.92
CA GLU A 599 -32.42 0.27 -30.93
C GLU A 599 -31.58 -0.91 -31.49
N ASN A 600 -30.40 -0.64 -32.04
CA ASN A 600 -29.50 -1.66 -32.60
C ASN A 600 -28.78 -2.44 -31.52
N GLU A 601 -28.65 -3.74 -31.69
CA GLU A 601 -27.84 -4.61 -30.84
C GLU A 601 -26.35 -4.18 -30.92
N PRO A 602 -25.58 -4.28 -29.82
CA PRO A 602 -24.18 -3.89 -29.81
C PRO A 602 -23.31 -4.58 -30.87
N ASP A 603 -23.55 -5.86 -31.14
CA ASP A 603 -22.81 -6.61 -32.15
C ASP A 603 -23.10 -6.11 -33.57
N MET A 604 -24.36 -5.76 -33.87
CA MET A 604 -24.75 -5.11 -35.12
C MET A 604 -24.07 -3.73 -35.25
N MET A 605 -24.11 -2.91 -34.18
CA MET A 605 -23.45 -1.61 -34.15
C MET A 605 -21.94 -1.73 -34.37
N ASN A 606 -21.31 -2.75 -33.80
CA ASN A 606 -19.89 -3.02 -34.03
C ASN A 606 -19.64 -3.29 -35.52
N LEU A 607 -20.34 -4.29 -36.09
CA LEU A 607 -20.13 -4.71 -37.47
C LEU A 607 -20.42 -3.61 -38.50
N THR A 608 -21.49 -2.85 -38.33
CA THR A 608 -21.97 -1.91 -39.36
C THR A 608 -21.42 -0.50 -39.22
N THR A 609 -21.05 -0.07 -38.00
CA THR A 609 -20.79 1.33 -37.71
C THR A 609 -19.43 1.57 -37.03
N MET A 610 -19.05 0.74 -36.04
CA MET A 610 -17.88 1.03 -35.21
C MET A 610 -16.61 0.36 -35.68
N ASN A 611 -16.66 -0.87 -36.19
CA ASN A 611 -15.49 -1.65 -36.56
C ASN A 611 -14.81 -1.12 -37.83
N PRO A 612 -13.56 -0.67 -37.78
CA PRO A 612 -12.85 -0.14 -38.95
C PRO A 612 -12.78 -1.10 -40.14
N ALA A 613 -12.80 -2.41 -39.91
CA ALA A 613 -12.68 -3.43 -40.93
C ALA A 613 -13.97 -3.64 -41.74
N THR A 614 -15.15 -3.35 -41.16
CA THR A 614 -16.46 -3.74 -41.75
C THR A 614 -17.40 -2.56 -41.96
N ARG A 615 -17.19 -1.45 -41.26
CA ARG A 615 -18.02 -0.23 -41.36
C ARG A 615 -17.88 0.46 -42.72
N ARG A 616 -18.88 1.25 -43.06
CA ARG A 616 -18.85 2.17 -44.22
C ARG A 616 -18.81 3.62 -43.74
N LEU A 617 -17.79 4.37 -44.20
CA LEU A 617 -17.64 5.79 -43.94
C LEU A 617 -17.64 6.57 -45.25
N ILE A 618 -18.43 7.64 -45.31
CA ILE A 618 -18.41 8.60 -46.36
C ILE A 618 -17.54 9.78 -45.90
N LYS A 619 -16.44 10.05 -46.64
CA LYS A 619 -15.60 11.22 -46.39
C LYS A 619 -16.33 12.48 -46.87
N VAL A 620 -16.44 13.47 -46.00
CA VAL A 620 -17.05 14.76 -46.36
C VAL A 620 -16.06 15.56 -47.22
N MET A 621 -16.48 15.98 -48.40
CA MET A 621 -15.64 16.78 -49.31
C MET A 621 -16.03 18.26 -49.21
N PRO A 622 -15.07 19.20 -49.45
CA PRO A 622 -15.36 20.63 -49.44
C PRO A 622 -16.51 21.04 -50.37
N THR A 623 -16.62 20.37 -51.51
CA THR A 623 -17.70 20.58 -52.50
C THR A 623 -19.09 20.21 -52.01
N ASP A 624 -19.18 19.33 -50.97
CA ASP A 624 -20.45 18.93 -50.37
C ASP A 624 -20.96 20.01 -49.42
N ALA A 625 -20.08 20.87 -48.91
CA ALA A 625 -20.43 21.96 -48.01
C ALA A 625 -20.89 23.24 -48.79
N GLU A 626 -20.54 23.34 -50.06
CA GLU A 626 -20.92 24.47 -50.93
C GLU A 626 -22.34 24.32 -51.53
N LYS A 627 -22.91 23.11 -51.57
CA LYS A 627 -24.27 22.80 -51.99
C LYS A 627 -25.26 22.90 -50.81
#